data_1bc2a9c768c82fb48213af7637f94b28
#
_entry.id   1bc2a9c768c82fb48213af7637f94b28
#
_cell.length_a   1.000
_cell.length_b   1.000
_cell.length_c   1.000
_cell.angle_alpha   90.00
_cell.angle_beta   90.00
_cell.angle_gamma   90.00
#
_symmetry.space_group_name_H-M   'P 1'
#
loop_
_entity.id
_entity.type
_entity.pdbx_description
1 polymer ?
#
loop_
_entity_poly.entity_id
_entity_poly.type
_entity_poly.pdbx_seq_one_letter_code
_entity_poly.pdbx_strand_id
1 'polypeptide(L)'
;MIILVTGGARSGKSTFAESIYEDKRDVVYIATSKIWDKEMEERVKLHQNSRPSYWRTFEGNYSLVDALGEEKNYLLDCITVLTSNIMFDMTKEKEYIDYHLQSQVEDKIYEELDSLIKVIEDKGYNLVLVTNEVGYSLVPDNHIGRVFRDIQGRINQRMAALSHQVYLVCCGLPVKIK
;
A
#
# COMPACT_ATOMS: atom_id res chain seq x y z
N MET A 1 -0.08 -16.62 2.91
CA MET A 1 -1.35 -16.19 2.26
C MET A 1 -1.30 -14.69 2.03
N ILE A 2 -1.70 -14.21 0.83
CA ILE A 2 -1.69 -12.79 0.46
C ILE A 2 -3.13 -12.31 0.25
N ILE A 3 -3.49 -11.20 0.89
CA ILE A 3 -4.82 -10.57 0.81
C ILE A 3 -4.64 -9.12 0.36
N LEU A 4 -5.38 -8.71 -0.67
CA LEU A 4 -5.46 -7.30 -1.08
C LEU A 4 -6.76 -6.69 -0.57
N VAL A 5 -6.65 -5.53 0.06
CA VAL A 5 -7.78 -4.72 0.51
C VAL A 5 -7.75 -3.39 -0.22
N THR A 6 -8.74 -3.15 -1.07
CA THR A 6 -8.88 -1.91 -1.84
C THR A 6 -10.15 -1.15 -1.48
N GLY A 7 -10.22 0.11 -1.86
CA GLY A 7 -11.40 0.96 -1.66
C GLY A 7 -11.05 2.45 -1.76
N GLY A 8 -12.07 3.30 -1.79
CA GLY A 8 -11.92 4.73 -1.85
C GLY A 8 -11.32 5.35 -0.58
N ALA A 9 -11.02 6.65 -0.62
CA ALA A 9 -10.62 7.39 0.58
C ALA A 9 -11.70 7.28 1.67
N ARG A 10 -11.27 7.05 2.93
CA ARG A 10 -12.15 6.93 4.11
C ARG A 10 -13.24 5.84 3.99
N SER A 11 -13.01 4.81 3.18
CA SER A 11 -13.95 3.68 3.02
C SER A 11 -13.97 2.69 4.19
N GLY A 12 -12.99 2.77 5.13
CA GLY A 12 -12.82 1.80 6.22
C GLY A 12 -11.85 0.66 5.91
N LYS A 13 -11.12 0.73 4.77
CA LYS A 13 -10.21 -0.35 4.35
C LYS A 13 -9.08 -0.64 5.33
N SER A 14 -8.44 0.38 5.93
CA SER A 14 -7.37 0.16 6.92
C SER A 14 -7.93 -0.53 8.17
N THR A 15 -9.08 -0.10 8.66
CA THR A 15 -9.77 -0.74 9.79
C THR A 15 -10.11 -2.19 9.49
N PHE A 16 -10.63 -2.49 8.29
CA PHE A 16 -10.88 -3.87 7.88
C PHE A 16 -9.59 -4.67 7.77
N ALA A 17 -8.52 -4.11 7.17
CA ALA A 17 -7.23 -4.78 7.06
C ALA A 17 -6.63 -5.11 8.44
N GLU A 18 -6.72 -4.19 9.40
CA GLU A 18 -6.30 -4.40 10.79
C GLU A 18 -7.11 -5.50 11.48
N SER A 19 -8.44 -5.57 11.24
CA SER A 19 -9.31 -6.59 11.82
C SER A 19 -8.98 -8.02 11.38
N ILE A 20 -8.31 -8.21 10.23
CA ILE A 20 -7.84 -9.54 9.79
C ILE A 20 -6.81 -10.13 10.78
N TYR A 21 -6.11 -9.25 11.50
CA TYR A 21 -5.09 -9.64 12.49
C TYR A 21 -5.44 -9.26 13.94
N GLU A 22 -6.72 -9.01 14.23
CA GLU A 22 -7.19 -8.55 15.55
C GLU A 22 -6.70 -9.44 16.70
N ASP A 23 -6.71 -10.78 16.51
CA ASP A 23 -6.27 -11.74 17.50
C ASP A 23 -4.77 -12.10 17.42
N LYS A 24 -3.98 -11.46 16.52
CA LYS A 24 -2.58 -11.78 16.31
C LYS A 24 -1.68 -10.83 17.08
N ARG A 25 -0.65 -11.40 17.71
CA ARG A 25 0.38 -10.62 18.42
C ARG A 25 1.68 -10.47 17.63
N ASP A 26 1.94 -11.37 16.70
CA ASP A 26 3.13 -11.43 15.85
C ASP A 26 2.88 -10.72 14.51
N VAL A 27 2.60 -9.42 14.56
CA VAL A 27 2.28 -8.61 13.39
C VAL A 27 3.30 -7.49 13.21
N VAL A 28 3.76 -7.31 11.98
CA VAL A 28 4.51 -6.13 11.54
C VAL A 28 3.61 -5.25 10.69
N TYR A 29 3.44 -4.02 11.12
CA TYR A 29 2.80 -2.98 10.31
C TYR A 29 3.85 -2.23 9.51
N ILE A 30 3.77 -2.32 8.18
CA ILE A 30 4.67 -1.63 7.24
C ILE A 30 3.99 -0.31 6.84
N ALA A 31 4.44 0.78 7.44
CA ALA A 31 3.96 2.13 7.18
C ALA A 31 4.76 2.77 6.04
N THR A 32 4.07 3.14 4.98
CA THR A 32 4.69 3.78 3.80
C THR A 32 4.57 5.30 3.81
N SER A 33 3.88 5.88 4.80
CA SER A 33 3.65 7.32 4.90
C SER A 33 4.91 8.06 5.29
N LYS A 34 5.28 9.09 4.50
CA LYS A 34 6.28 10.10 4.88
C LYS A 34 5.53 11.31 5.47
N ILE A 35 6.03 11.85 6.57
CA ILE A 35 5.44 13.04 7.19
C ILE A 35 6.01 14.29 6.49
N TRP A 36 5.18 14.95 5.70
CA TRP A 36 5.55 16.16 4.98
C TRP A 36 5.02 17.45 5.63
N ASP A 37 3.90 17.33 6.37
CA ASP A 37 3.22 18.43 7.01
C ASP A 37 2.52 18.01 8.32
N LYS A 38 1.96 18.99 9.04
CA LYS A 38 1.26 18.76 10.30
C LYS A 38 -0.01 17.92 10.15
N GLU A 39 -0.72 18.06 9.03
CA GLU A 39 -1.93 17.27 8.78
C GLU A 39 -1.57 15.79 8.66
N MET A 40 -0.51 15.48 7.92
CA MET A 40 0.00 14.12 7.78
C MET A 40 0.50 13.56 9.11
N GLU A 41 1.19 14.39 9.92
CA GLU A 41 1.64 13.99 11.27
C GLU A 41 0.45 13.61 12.17
N GLU A 42 -0.61 14.41 12.17
CA GLU A 42 -1.83 14.12 12.93
C GLU A 42 -2.52 12.84 12.44
N ARG A 43 -2.58 12.63 11.13
CA ARG A 43 -3.13 11.38 10.55
C ARG A 43 -2.32 10.15 10.95
N VAL A 44 -0.99 10.23 10.88
CA VAL A 44 -0.11 9.13 11.30
C VAL A 44 -0.29 8.83 12.79
N LYS A 45 -0.36 9.86 13.67
CA LYS A 45 -0.63 9.70 15.10
C LYS A 45 -1.98 9.03 15.37
N LEU A 46 -3.04 9.43 14.66
CA LEU A 46 -4.35 8.81 14.79
C LEU A 46 -4.33 7.32 14.41
N HIS A 47 -3.66 6.99 13.30
CA HIS A 47 -3.47 5.59 12.89
C HIS A 47 -2.58 4.78 13.84
N GLN A 48 -1.55 5.38 14.42
CA GLN A 48 -0.72 4.72 15.44
C GLN A 48 -1.50 4.43 16.72
N ASN A 49 -2.37 5.35 17.14
CA ASN A 49 -3.19 5.20 18.35
C ASN A 49 -4.32 4.17 18.20
N SER A 50 -4.77 3.88 16.96
CA SER A 50 -5.81 2.87 16.71
C SER A 50 -5.28 1.44 16.70
N ARG A 51 -3.94 1.26 16.63
CA ARG A 51 -3.32 -0.06 16.52
C ARG A 51 -2.96 -0.64 17.88
N PRO A 52 -2.93 -1.97 17.99
CA PRO A 52 -2.38 -2.61 19.17
C PRO A 52 -0.92 -2.23 19.40
N SER A 53 -0.59 -1.78 20.60
CA SER A 53 0.78 -1.31 20.96
C SER A 53 1.85 -2.41 20.89
N TYR A 54 1.45 -3.66 20.81
CA TYR A 54 2.36 -4.82 20.71
C TYR A 54 2.70 -5.18 19.24
N TRP A 55 2.11 -4.54 18.24
CA TRP A 55 2.52 -4.69 16.85
C TRP A 55 3.80 -3.90 16.59
N ARG A 56 4.78 -4.54 15.96
CA ARG A 56 5.98 -3.83 15.52
C ARG A 56 5.65 -2.97 14.29
N THR A 57 6.18 -1.77 14.25
CA THR A 57 6.06 -0.88 13.09
C THR A 57 7.39 -0.79 12.36
N PHE A 58 7.37 -0.95 11.06
CA PHE A 58 8.44 -0.63 10.13
C PHE A 58 8.00 0.57 9.29
N GLU A 59 8.82 1.60 9.21
CA GLU A 59 8.56 2.79 8.40
C GLU A 59 9.54 2.87 7.23
N GLY A 60 9.02 2.82 5.99
CA GLY A 60 9.87 2.86 4.81
C GLY A 60 9.11 2.71 3.49
N ASN A 61 9.80 3.13 2.42
CA ASN A 61 9.28 3.05 1.05
C ASN A 61 10.21 2.26 0.12
N TYR A 62 11.36 1.88 0.61
CA TYR A 62 12.38 1.09 -0.10
C TYR A 62 12.86 -0.02 0.80
N SER A 63 13.41 -1.07 0.19
CA SER A 63 13.90 -2.24 0.92
C SER A 63 12.83 -2.83 1.84
N LEU A 64 11.60 -2.96 1.35
CA LEU A 64 10.47 -3.44 2.16
C LEU A 64 10.72 -4.81 2.80
N VAL A 65 11.65 -5.59 2.25
CA VAL A 65 12.10 -6.86 2.81
C VAL A 65 12.78 -6.71 4.18
N ASP A 66 13.33 -5.53 4.49
CA ASP A 66 13.96 -5.25 5.81
C ASP A 66 12.91 -5.18 6.94
N ALA A 67 11.62 -5.06 6.59
CA ALA A 67 10.54 -5.18 7.55
C ALA A 67 10.39 -6.59 8.12
N LEU A 68 10.91 -7.61 7.40
CA LEU A 68 10.71 -9.01 7.78
C LEU A 68 11.59 -9.39 8.98
N GLY A 69 10.98 -10.06 9.94
CA GLY A 69 11.61 -10.54 11.18
C GLY A 69 11.18 -11.96 11.51
N GLU A 70 10.97 -12.21 12.80
CA GLU A 70 10.48 -13.50 13.31
C GLU A 70 8.94 -13.61 13.23
N GLU A 71 8.26 -12.50 13.03
CA GLU A 71 6.81 -12.43 12.91
C GLU A 71 6.35 -13.14 11.62
N LYS A 72 5.09 -13.60 11.64
CA LYS A 72 4.52 -14.34 10.49
C LYS A 72 3.41 -13.59 9.78
N ASN A 73 2.99 -12.43 10.31
CA ASN A 73 1.89 -11.66 9.79
C ASN A 73 2.36 -10.23 9.49
N TYR A 74 2.10 -9.76 8.28
CA TYR A 74 2.54 -8.45 7.78
C TYR A 74 1.37 -7.69 7.20
N LEU A 75 1.28 -6.39 7.49
CA LEU A 75 0.26 -5.50 6.95
C LEU A 75 0.94 -4.26 6.37
N LEU A 76 0.85 -4.06 5.06
CA LEU A 76 1.38 -2.88 4.37
C LEU A 76 0.25 -1.88 4.12
N ASP A 77 0.35 -0.70 4.71
CA ASP A 77 -0.60 0.41 4.53
C ASP A 77 0.14 1.73 4.20
N CYS A 78 0.10 2.15 2.93
CA CYS A 78 -0.59 1.57 1.79
C CYS A 78 0.26 1.64 0.50
N ILE A 79 -0.04 0.78 -0.45
CA ILE A 79 0.61 0.78 -1.78
C ILE A 79 0.47 2.13 -2.48
N THR A 80 -0.68 2.81 -2.32
CA THR A 80 -0.93 4.10 -2.97
C THR A 80 0.04 5.18 -2.54
N VAL A 81 0.35 5.24 -1.24
CA VAL A 81 1.35 6.19 -0.70
C VAL A 81 2.76 5.77 -1.09
N LEU A 82 3.06 4.46 -1.08
CA LEU A 82 4.32 3.92 -1.62
C LEU A 82 4.53 4.36 -3.07
N THR A 83 3.54 4.15 -3.94
CA THR A 83 3.56 4.57 -5.35
C THR A 83 3.83 6.08 -5.48
N SER A 84 3.12 6.90 -4.71
CA SER A 84 3.29 8.35 -4.70
C SER A 84 4.72 8.74 -4.31
N ASN A 85 5.24 8.18 -3.22
CA ASN A 85 6.56 8.52 -2.72
C ASN A 85 7.67 8.12 -3.72
N ILE A 86 7.62 6.90 -4.27
CA ILE A 86 8.60 6.43 -5.27
C ILE A 86 8.51 7.29 -6.54
N MET A 87 7.29 7.57 -7.02
CA MET A 87 7.09 8.40 -8.20
C MET A 87 7.70 9.79 -8.01
N PHE A 88 7.41 10.48 -6.90
CA PHE A 88 7.95 11.81 -6.64
C PHE A 88 9.47 11.79 -6.42
N ASP A 89 10.02 10.79 -5.73
CA ASP A 89 11.46 10.64 -5.55
C ASP A 89 12.20 10.49 -6.90
N MET A 90 11.61 9.76 -7.86
CA MET A 90 12.20 9.50 -9.19
C MET A 90 11.96 10.62 -10.18
N THR A 91 10.86 11.35 -10.07
CA THR A 91 10.51 12.40 -11.05
C THR A 91 11.03 13.78 -10.68
N LYS A 92 11.41 14.04 -9.41
CA LYS A 92 12.05 15.27 -8.93
C LYS A 92 11.39 16.54 -9.48
N GLU A 93 10.11 16.72 -9.22
CA GLU A 93 9.35 17.92 -9.61
C GLU A 93 9.22 18.16 -11.13
N LYS A 94 9.43 17.15 -11.96
CA LYS A 94 9.17 17.27 -13.39
C LYS A 94 7.67 17.48 -13.63
N GLU A 95 7.34 18.48 -14.43
CA GLU A 95 5.95 18.74 -14.85
C GLU A 95 5.45 17.74 -15.89
N TYR A 96 6.35 17.10 -16.60
CA TYR A 96 6.05 16.09 -17.62
C TYR A 96 6.86 14.82 -17.40
N ILE A 97 6.18 13.69 -17.40
CA ILE A 97 6.75 12.35 -17.22
C ILE A 97 6.47 11.55 -18.50
N ASP A 98 7.51 11.30 -19.28
CA ASP A 98 7.40 10.51 -20.51
C ASP A 98 7.18 9.01 -20.20
N TYR A 99 6.81 8.24 -21.22
CA TYR A 99 6.51 6.82 -21.07
C TYR A 99 7.70 6.00 -20.55
N HIS A 100 8.92 6.38 -20.90
CA HIS A 100 10.11 5.67 -20.43
C HIS A 100 10.28 5.83 -18.92
N LEU A 101 10.16 7.07 -18.42
CA LEU A 101 10.24 7.34 -16.98
C LEU A 101 9.05 6.74 -16.22
N GLN A 102 7.84 6.74 -16.82
CA GLN A 102 6.68 6.03 -16.23
C GLN A 102 6.98 4.55 -16.03
N SER A 103 7.55 3.88 -17.04
CA SER A 103 7.94 2.46 -16.95
C SER A 103 8.98 2.24 -15.86
N GLN A 104 10.00 3.11 -15.76
CA GLN A 104 11.02 3.00 -14.70
C GLN A 104 10.42 3.16 -13.30
N VAL A 105 9.43 4.04 -13.12
CA VAL A 105 8.72 4.20 -11.85
C VAL A 105 7.93 2.93 -11.51
N GLU A 106 7.21 2.37 -12.48
CA GLU A 106 6.46 1.12 -12.29
C GLU A 106 7.39 -0.04 -11.95
N ASP A 107 8.48 -0.19 -12.69
CA ASP A 107 9.47 -1.26 -12.48
C ASP A 107 10.05 -1.17 -11.05
N LYS A 108 10.33 0.05 -10.56
CA LYS A 108 10.83 0.23 -9.20
C LYS A 108 9.80 -0.15 -8.14
N ILE A 109 8.53 0.20 -8.34
CA ILE A 109 7.44 -0.17 -7.43
C ILE A 109 7.24 -1.70 -7.43
N TYR A 110 7.29 -2.33 -8.62
CA TYR A 110 7.20 -3.78 -8.73
C TYR A 110 8.37 -4.47 -8.04
N GLU A 111 9.60 -3.96 -8.19
CA GLU A 111 10.78 -4.51 -7.51
C GLU A 111 10.58 -4.58 -6.00
N GLU A 112 10.09 -3.50 -5.37
CA GLU A 112 9.86 -3.45 -3.94
C GLU A 112 8.75 -4.43 -3.49
N LEU A 113 7.60 -4.43 -4.19
CA LEU A 113 6.46 -5.28 -3.84
C LEU A 113 6.71 -6.75 -4.14
N ASP A 114 7.28 -7.07 -5.30
CA ASP A 114 7.54 -8.45 -5.70
C ASP A 114 8.62 -9.09 -4.80
N SER A 115 9.65 -8.31 -4.41
CA SER A 115 10.68 -8.78 -3.47
C SER A 115 10.06 -9.14 -2.12
N LEU A 116 9.20 -8.29 -1.58
CA LEU A 116 8.46 -8.56 -0.34
C LEU A 116 7.58 -9.80 -0.48
N ILE A 117 6.74 -9.85 -1.53
CA ILE A 117 5.82 -10.95 -1.79
C ILE A 117 6.56 -12.28 -1.91
N LYS A 118 7.66 -12.30 -2.64
CA LYS A 118 8.47 -13.51 -2.82
C LYS A 118 8.94 -14.09 -1.49
N VAL A 119 9.51 -13.26 -0.61
CA VAL A 119 9.98 -13.75 0.69
C VAL A 119 8.83 -14.19 1.59
N ILE A 120 7.68 -13.50 1.54
CA ILE A 120 6.46 -13.89 2.25
C ILE A 120 5.98 -15.28 1.80
N GLU A 121 6.00 -15.55 0.49
CA GLU A 121 5.60 -16.86 -0.06
C GLU A 121 6.60 -17.95 0.28
N ASP A 122 7.90 -17.69 0.08
CA ASP A 122 8.98 -18.64 0.37
C ASP A 122 8.99 -19.08 1.85
N LYS A 123 8.63 -18.18 2.77
CA LYS A 123 8.54 -18.45 4.20
C LYS A 123 7.16 -18.95 4.67
N GLY A 124 6.17 -18.95 3.81
CA GLY A 124 4.79 -19.31 4.16
C GLY A 124 4.12 -18.32 5.12
N TYR A 125 4.51 -17.05 5.09
CA TYR A 125 3.95 -15.98 5.93
C TYR A 125 2.64 -15.43 5.36
N ASN A 126 1.99 -14.56 6.12
CA ASN A 126 0.75 -13.87 5.74
C ASN A 126 1.04 -12.39 5.46
N LEU A 127 0.46 -11.86 4.40
CA LEU A 127 0.57 -10.45 4.01
C LEU A 127 -0.80 -9.88 3.67
N VAL A 128 -1.16 -8.79 4.32
CA VAL A 128 -2.29 -7.94 3.94
C VAL A 128 -1.73 -6.68 3.28
N LEU A 129 -2.17 -6.41 2.06
CA LEU A 129 -1.82 -5.23 1.28
C LEU A 129 -3.02 -4.28 1.25
N VAL A 130 -2.83 -3.03 1.65
CA VAL A 130 -3.86 -2.00 1.56
C VAL A 130 -3.54 -1.08 0.39
N THR A 131 -4.56 -0.76 -0.42
CA THR A 131 -4.43 0.17 -1.55
C THR A 131 -5.67 1.04 -1.71
N ASN A 132 -5.55 2.16 -2.43
CA ASN A 132 -6.71 2.94 -2.81
C ASN A 132 -7.11 2.66 -4.25
N GLU A 133 -8.43 2.63 -4.48
CA GLU A 133 -8.97 2.73 -5.82
C GLU A 133 -9.12 4.20 -6.20
N VAL A 134 -8.22 4.67 -7.07
CA VAL A 134 -8.16 6.08 -7.48
C VAL A 134 -8.76 6.31 -8.87
N GLY A 135 -9.07 5.24 -9.60
CA GLY A 135 -9.59 5.29 -10.97
C GLY A 135 -11.05 5.70 -11.08
N TYR A 136 -11.84 5.58 -10.01
CA TYR A 136 -13.28 5.89 -10.01
C TYR A 136 -13.59 7.38 -9.79
N SER A 137 -12.58 8.22 -9.61
CA SER A 137 -12.74 9.67 -9.43
C SER A 137 -12.67 10.43 -10.76
N LEU A 138 -12.86 11.76 -10.68
CA LEU A 138 -12.67 12.65 -11.83
C LEU A 138 -11.27 12.50 -12.43
N VAL A 139 -11.18 12.70 -13.75
CA VAL A 139 -9.89 12.71 -14.44
C VAL A 139 -9.09 13.92 -13.96
N PRO A 140 -7.84 13.75 -13.46
CA PRO A 140 -7.02 14.85 -12.99
C PRO A 140 -6.71 15.85 -14.11
N ASP A 141 -6.78 17.15 -13.82
CA ASP A 141 -6.50 18.23 -14.79
C ASP A 141 -5.03 18.24 -15.19
N ASN A 142 -4.12 17.92 -14.29
CA ASN A 142 -2.69 17.93 -14.54
C ASN A 142 -2.17 16.57 -15.03
N HIS A 143 -1.07 16.61 -15.77
CA HIS A 143 -0.45 15.43 -16.37
C HIS A 143 0.04 14.43 -15.29
N ILE A 144 0.68 14.92 -14.23
CA ILE A 144 1.25 14.08 -13.16
C ILE A 144 0.15 13.26 -12.46
N GLY A 145 -0.97 13.90 -12.17
CA GLY A 145 -2.13 13.21 -11.55
C GLY A 145 -2.69 12.11 -12.45
N ARG A 146 -2.75 12.33 -13.78
CA ARG A 146 -3.19 11.28 -14.73
C ARG A 146 -2.21 10.12 -14.78
N VAL A 147 -0.89 10.42 -14.84
CA VAL A 147 0.16 9.38 -14.80
C VAL A 147 0.09 8.58 -13.50
N PHE A 148 0.00 9.26 -12.36
CA PHE A 148 -0.16 8.58 -11.06
C PHE A 148 -1.36 7.65 -11.02
N ARG A 149 -2.53 8.13 -11.47
CA ARG A 149 -3.77 7.33 -11.51
C ARG A 149 -3.59 6.08 -12.37
N ASP A 150 -2.97 6.22 -13.54
CA ASP A 150 -2.79 5.12 -14.49
C ASP A 150 -1.76 4.10 -13.98
N ILE A 151 -0.64 4.55 -13.40
CA ILE A 151 0.35 3.69 -12.73
C ILE A 151 -0.32 2.94 -11.58
N GLN A 152 -1.04 3.66 -10.70
CA GLN A 152 -1.70 3.03 -9.55
C GLN A 152 -2.70 1.96 -9.98
N GLY A 153 -3.46 2.22 -11.06
CA GLY A 153 -4.39 1.23 -11.60
C GLY A 153 -3.69 -0.06 -12.07
N ARG A 154 -2.55 0.06 -12.76
CA ARG A 154 -1.76 -1.11 -13.19
C ARG A 154 -1.14 -1.85 -12.01
N ILE A 155 -0.63 -1.13 -11.00
CA ILE A 155 -0.13 -1.74 -9.76
C ILE A 155 -1.26 -2.51 -9.05
N ASN A 156 -2.45 -1.92 -8.92
CA ASN A 156 -3.60 -2.58 -8.30
C ASN A 156 -3.98 -3.88 -9.05
N GLN A 157 -4.01 -3.86 -10.38
CA GLN A 157 -4.29 -5.05 -11.19
C GLN A 157 -3.27 -6.17 -10.93
N ARG A 158 -1.96 -5.83 -10.92
CA ARG A 158 -0.90 -6.81 -10.65
C ARG A 158 -1.02 -7.37 -9.22
N MET A 159 -1.22 -6.53 -8.22
CA MET A 159 -1.36 -6.99 -6.83
C MET A 159 -2.61 -7.86 -6.64
N ALA A 160 -3.72 -7.54 -7.30
CA ALA A 160 -4.92 -8.35 -7.28
C ALA A 160 -4.70 -9.72 -7.94
N ALA A 161 -3.93 -9.78 -9.04
CA ALA A 161 -3.59 -11.04 -9.71
C ALA A 161 -2.76 -11.96 -8.79
N LEU A 162 -1.76 -11.42 -8.08
CA LEU A 162 -0.88 -12.14 -7.15
C LEU A 162 -1.56 -12.51 -5.83
N SER A 163 -2.60 -11.79 -5.42
CA SER A 163 -3.29 -12.04 -4.16
C SER A 163 -4.18 -13.27 -4.20
N HIS A 164 -4.24 -14.00 -3.11
CA HIS A 164 -5.14 -15.16 -2.92
C HIS A 164 -6.59 -14.74 -2.68
N GLN A 165 -6.78 -13.56 -2.06
CA GLN A 165 -8.09 -12.96 -1.81
C GLN A 165 -8.02 -11.45 -2.07
N VAL A 166 -9.11 -10.89 -2.58
CA VAL A 166 -9.25 -9.46 -2.83
C VAL A 166 -10.58 -8.97 -2.25
N TYR A 167 -10.52 -7.91 -1.47
CA TYR A 167 -11.69 -7.26 -0.87
C TYR A 167 -11.80 -5.81 -1.34
N LEU A 168 -12.99 -5.43 -1.77
CA LEU A 168 -13.38 -4.02 -1.96
C LEU A 168 -14.12 -3.56 -0.70
N VAL A 169 -13.61 -2.51 -0.05
CA VAL A 169 -14.29 -1.91 1.10
C VAL A 169 -15.03 -0.66 0.67
N CYS A 170 -16.34 -0.67 0.88
CA CYS A 170 -17.24 0.43 0.57
C CYS A 170 -18.11 0.72 1.79
N CYS A 171 -18.15 1.99 2.25
CA CYS A 171 -18.96 2.40 3.41
C CYS A 171 -18.71 1.57 4.67
N GLY A 172 -17.48 1.16 4.92
CA GLY A 172 -17.11 0.30 6.05
C GLY A 172 -17.39 -1.19 5.86
N LEU A 173 -18.01 -1.59 4.75
CA LEU A 173 -18.39 -2.96 4.47
C LEU A 173 -17.42 -3.62 3.48
N PRO A 174 -16.76 -4.73 3.86
CA PRO A 174 -15.90 -5.47 2.93
C PRO A 174 -16.73 -6.38 2.03
N VAL A 175 -16.48 -6.29 0.73
CA VAL A 175 -17.02 -7.19 -0.29
C VAL A 175 -15.89 -8.01 -0.87
N LYS A 176 -15.94 -9.32 -0.73
CA LYS A 176 -14.96 -10.21 -1.35
C LYS A 176 -15.22 -10.30 -2.85
N ILE A 177 -14.21 -9.98 -3.68
CA ILE A 177 -14.28 -10.02 -5.14
C ILE A 177 -13.36 -11.09 -5.76
N LYS A 178 -12.44 -11.64 -4.96
CA LYS A 178 -11.62 -12.81 -5.30
C LYS A 178 -11.41 -13.72 -4.10
#